data_366f94ea3a2146d8dfc37c9a44dbfced
#
_entry.id   366f94ea3a2146d8dfc37c9a44dbfced
#
_cell.length_a   1.000
_cell.length_b   1.000
_cell.length_c   1.000
_cell.angle_alpha   90.00
_cell.angle_beta   90.00
_cell.angle_gamma   90.00
#
_symmetry.space_group_name_H-M   'P 1'
#
loop_
_entity.id
_entity.type
_entity.pdbx_description
1 polymer ?
#
loop_
_entity_poly.entity_id
_entity_poly.type
_entity_poly.pdbx_seq_one_letter_code
_entity_poly.pdbx_strand_id
1 'polypeptide(L)'
;LKARGYSVTIQKFDPYINVDPGTMSPYQHGEVFVTDDGAETDLDLGHYERFIDENLSINSNVTTGKIYWTVLNKERRGDYLGGTVQVVPHITNEIKDRLYRVGKSTDTDIVITEIGGTVGDIESTPFLEAIRQASIELGRENSVFIHVCLLPYISGSKELKSKPTQHSVKELLSIGIQPNILVLRSEMEIPEDMKQKIGLFCNVRAEDVIQNLTAPSLYEVPLWLEKEGLADVVCHHLKLECRQPDLKEWQEMIGRVHSCNKKVTIGLVGKYVELEDAYLSVAEALRHGGFENSAEVDIKWIQSENLNENTVAEMLHGCDGIIVPGGFGDRGIEGMIEAIKYAREHKIPMFGICLGMQMSVVEFARHVAGLEGANSSEFGDTPYPVIDIMDSQKDITEKGGTMRLGLYPCKLADNSRCAEIYSAPQNLIRERHRHRWEFNNEYRKLLEDKGLMLAGLSPDEKLVEIVELPKNVHPWFVGVQFHPEFKSRPNRAHPLFRDFIRASIEYSEFGEKI
;
A
#
# COMPACT_ATOMS: atom_id res chain seq x y z
N LEU A 1 -19.16 -7.04 6.91
CA LEU A 1 -20.28 -6.10 6.74
C LEU A 1 -20.56 -5.81 5.27
N LYS A 2 -19.56 -5.50 4.44
CA LYS A 2 -19.74 -5.29 2.99
C LYS A 2 -20.34 -6.53 2.31
N ALA A 3 -19.86 -7.73 2.62
CA ALA A 3 -20.42 -8.99 2.12
C ALA A 3 -21.88 -9.25 2.56
N ARG A 4 -22.37 -8.55 3.58
CA ARG A 4 -23.75 -8.56 4.03
C ARG A 4 -24.62 -7.49 3.35
N GLY A 5 -24.07 -6.75 2.39
CA GLY A 5 -24.78 -5.76 1.58
C GLY A 5 -24.87 -4.36 2.19
N TYR A 6 -24.01 -4.03 3.16
CA TYR A 6 -23.83 -2.66 3.65
C TYR A 6 -22.73 -1.95 2.86
N SER A 7 -22.93 -0.66 2.58
CA SER A 7 -21.86 0.21 2.10
C SER A 7 -20.92 0.54 3.25
N VAL A 8 -19.62 0.27 3.07
CA VAL A 8 -18.62 0.40 4.14
C VAL A 8 -17.42 1.18 3.63
N THR A 9 -16.95 2.15 4.40
CA THR A 9 -15.67 2.81 4.18
C THR A 9 -14.80 2.74 5.42
N ILE A 10 -13.49 2.93 5.24
CA ILE A 10 -12.52 2.87 6.33
C ILE A 10 -11.70 4.16 6.35
N GLN A 11 -11.36 4.63 7.54
CA GLN A 11 -10.42 5.72 7.75
C GLN A 11 -9.46 5.40 8.90
N LYS A 12 -8.28 6.00 8.83
CA LYS A 12 -7.24 5.87 9.84
C LYS A 12 -6.89 7.22 10.45
N PHE A 13 -6.74 7.23 11.76
CA PHE A 13 -6.22 8.37 12.52
C PHE A 13 -4.84 8.03 13.05
N ASP A 14 -3.82 8.74 12.54
CA ASP A 14 -2.42 8.53 12.88
C ASP A 14 -1.94 9.58 13.89
N PRO A 15 -1.43 9.17 15.05
CA PRO A 15 -1.08 10.09 16.12
C PRO A 15 0.25 10.84 15.92
N TYR A 16 1.02 10.57 14.87
CA TYR A 16 2.28 11.26 14.62
C TYR A 16 2.08 12.72 14.14
N ILE A 17 3.08 13.57 14.39
CA ILE A 17 3.04 15.02 14.12
C ILE A 17 3.26 15.39 12.66
N ASN A 18 3.76 14.49 11.84
CA ASN A 18 3.91 14.75 10.40
C ASN A 18 2.55 15.09 9.77
N VAL A 19 2.54 16.05 8.85
CA VAL A 19 1.32 16.42 8.12
C VAL A 19 0.85 15.25 7.25
N ASP A 20 1.79 14.59 6.60
CA ASP A 20 1.61 13.35 5.85
C ASP A 20 2.92 12.54 5.87
N PRO A 21 2.92 11.27 5.42
CA PRO A 21 4.13 10.45 5.39
C PRO A 21 5.05 10.72 4.19
N GLY A 22 4.71 11.63 3.29
CA GLY A 22 5.40 11.84 2.01
C GLY A 22 6.89 12.18 2.13
N THR A 23 7.32 12.77 3.25
CA THR A 23 8.72 13.09 3.54
C THR A 23 9.38 12.13 4.53
N MET A 24 8.67 11.11 4.99
CA MET A 24 9.20 10.14 5.95
C MET A 24 10.12 9.12 5.27
N SER A 25 11.09 8.61 6.02
CA SER A 25 11.96 7.55 5.54
C SER A 25 11.19 6.22 5.44
N PRO A 26 11.25 5.51 4.31
CA PRO A 26 10.67 4.17 4.19
C PRO A 26 11.20 3.17 5.22
N TYR A 27 12.43 3.33 5.70
CA TYR A 27 13.00 2.49 6.76
C TYR A 27 12.34 2.67 8.13
N GLN A 28 11.68 3.81 8.37
CA GLN A 28 11.01 4.08 9.66
C GLN A 28 9.51 3.86 9.60
N HIS A 29 8.91 4.03 8.42
CA HIS A 29 7.45 4.11 8.30
C HIS A 29 6.87 3.11 7.29
N GLY A 30 7.70 2.37 6.57
CA GLY A 30 7.25 1.55 5.45
C GLY A 30 6.95 2.37 4.19
N GLU A 31 6.18 1.81 3.28
CA GLU A 31 5.82 2.48 2.03
C GLU A 31 4.88 3.66 2.27
N VAL A 32 4.95 4.65 1.39
CA VAL A 32 3.95 5.71 1.27
C VAL A 32 2.93 5.29 0.23
N PHE A 33 1.71 5.04 0.66
CA PHE A 33 0.61 4.67 -0.23
C PHE A 33 -0.05 5.94 -0.79
N VAL A 34 -0.47 5.91 -2.07
CA VAL A 34 -1.10 7.06 -2.73
C VAL A 34 -2.51 6.72 -3.18
N THR A 35 -3.47 7.56 -2.81
CA THR A 35 -4.87 7.45 -3.21
C THR A 35 -5.12 8.04 -4.61
N ASP A 36 -6.30 7.79 -5.19
CA ASP A 36 -6.68 8.32 -6.51
C ASP A 36 -6.67 9.85 -6.55
N ASP A 37 -7.06 10.51 -5.47
CA ASP A 37 -7.08 11.97 -5.32
C ASP A 37 -5.74 12.58 -4.89
N GLY A 38 -4.67 11.78 -4.88
CA GLY A 38 -3.30 12.24 -4.70
C GLY A 38 -2.87 12.45 -3.24
N ALA A 39 -3.57 11.89 -2.28
CA ALA A 39 -3.10 11.90 -0.91
C ALA A 39 -1.96 10.90 -0.71
N GLU A 40 -0.86 11.37 -0.12
CA GLU A 40 0.17 10.51 0.46
C GLU A 40 -0.28 10.05 1.85
N THR A 41 -0.32 8.76 2.07
CA THR A 41 -0.94 8.14 3.25
C THR A 41 -0.08 7.01 3.80
N ASP A 42 -0.43 6.58 5.01
CA ASP A 42 0.14 5.39 5.63
C ASP A 42 -0.14 4.12 4.80
N LEU A 43 0.74 3.12 4.92
CA LEU A 43 0.64 1.84 4.21
C LEU A 43 -0.65 1.06 4.53
N ASP A 44 -1.26 1.31 5.69
CA ASP A 44 -2.49 0.63 6.10
C ASP A 44 -3.66 0.90 5.14
N LEU A 45 -3.69 2.07 4.47
CA LEU A 45 -4.72 2.35 3.48
C LEU A 45 -4.65 1.38 2.30
N GLY A 46 -3.45 0.92 1.94
CA GLY A 46 -3.26 -0.14 0.95
C GLY A 46 -3.92 -1.45 1.39
N HIS A 47 -3.75 -1.82 2.66
CA HIS A 47 -4.44 -2.99 3.22
C HIS A 47 -5.97 -2.80 3.18
N TYR A 48 -6.48 -1.63 3.59
CA TYR A 48 -7.92 -1.40 3.56
C TYR A 48 -8.49 -1.52 2.16
N GLU A 49 -7.88 -0.87 1.16
CA GLU A 49 -8.31 -0.97 -0.24
C GLU A 49 -8.28 -2.42 -0.76
N ARG A 50 -7.26 -3.20 -0.37
CA ARG A 50 -7.15 -4.62 -0.77
C ARG A 50 -8.25 -5.49 -0.18
N PHE A 51 -8.64 -5.23 1.09
CA PHE A 51 -9.64 -6.06 1.79
C PHE A 51 -11.08 -5.66 1.49
N ILE A 52 -11.37 -4.37 1.31
CA ILE A 52 -12.73 -3.91 1.03
C ILE A 52 -13.04 -3.75 -0.47
N ASP A 53 -12.01 -3.84 -1.33
CA ASP A 53 -12.08 -3.59 -2.78
C ASP A 53 -12.81 -2.27 -3.11
N GLU A 54 -12.40 -1.20 -2.42
CA GLU A 54 -12.86 0.17 -2.65
C GLU A 54 -11.66 1.11 -2.65
N ASN A 55 -11.70 2.15 -3.49
CA ASN A 55 -10.68 3.18 -3.49
C ASN A 55 -10.97 4.21 -2.40
N LEU A 56 -9.99 4.45 -1.56
CA LEU A 56 -10.07 5.43 -0.49
C LEU A 56 -9.64 6.82 -0.98
N SER A 57 -9.85 7.83 -0.13
CA SER A 57 -9.61 9.23 -0.46
C SER A 57 -8.75 9.95 0.59
N ILE A 58 -8.40 11.20 0.32
CA ILE A 58 -7.70 12.08 1.26
C ILE A 58 -8.40 12.19 2.62
N ASN A 59 -9.71 11.95 2.67
CA ASN A 59 -10.48 11.96 3.91
C ASN A 59 -10.27 10.68 4.74
N SER A 60 -9.70 9.64 4.16
CA SER A 60 -9.51 8.34 4.82
C SER A 60 -8.22 8.27 5.66
N ASN A 61 -7.34 9.28 5.59
CA ASN A 61 -6.14 9.35 6.45
C ASN A 61 -6.01 10.72 7.11
N VAL A 62 -6.01 10.72 8.44
CA VAL A 62 -5.96 11.93 9.27
C VAL A 62 -4.81 11.80 10.25
N THR A 63 -3.83 12.72 10.18
CA THR A 63 -2.70 12.78 11.09
C THR A 63 -2.88 13.88 12.14
N THR A 64 -2.20 13.75 13.28
CA THR A 64 -2.11 14.84 14.27
C THR A 64 -1.62 16.13 13.62
N GLY A 65 -0.61 16.04 12.72
CA GLY A 65 -0.09 17.20 12.01
C GLY A 65 -1.17 17.94 11.22
N LYS A 66 -1.98 17.23 10.42
CA LYS A 66 -3.10 17.82 9.67
C LYS A 66 -4.11 18.53 10.57
N ILE A 67 -4.43 17.94 11.72
CA ILE A 67 -5.38 18.52 12.69
C ILE A 67 -4.82 19.81 13.28
N TYR A 68 -3.62 19.75 13.87
CA TYR A 68 -3.01 20.91 14.50
C TYR A 68 -2.72 22.03 13.50
N TRP A 69 -2.22 21.70 12.30
CA TRP A 69 -2.00 22.66 11.22
C TRP A 69 -3.30 23.41 10.85
N THR A 70 -4.41 22.68 10.75
CA THR A 70 -5.72 23.27 10.46
C THR A 70 -6.17 24.22 11.57
N VAL A 71 -6.07 23.80 12.83
CA VAL A 71 -6.51 24.61 13.99
C VAL A 71 -5.62 25.86 14.16
N LEU A 72 -4.29 25.72 14.02
CA LEU A 72 -3.37 26.84 14.08
C LEU A 72 -3.60 27.86 12.96
N ASN A 73 -3.86 27.41 11.73
CA ASN A 73 -4.20 28.32 10.63
C ASN A 73 -5.54 29.03 10.85
N LYS A 74 -6.55 28.36 11.42
CA LYS A 74 -7.81 29.00 11.84
C LYS A 74 -7.56 30.06 12.91
N GLU A 75 -6.71 29.78 13.89
CA GLU A 75 -6.34 30.74 14.94
C GLU A 75 -5.67 31.97 14.31
N ARG A 76 -4.66 31.79 13.46
CA ARG A 76 -3.93 32.88 12.80
C ARG A 76 -4.82 33.75 11.91
N ARG A 77 -5.89 33.22 11.34
CA ARG A 77 -6.90 33.98 10.59
C ARG A 77 -7.92 34.70 11.47
N GLY A 78 -7.95 34.42 12.77
CA GLY A 78 -8.91 35.02 13.71
C GLY A 78 -10.27 34.31 13.75
N ASP A 79 -10.39 33.10 13.20
CA ASP A 79 -11.66 32.36 13.11
C ASP A 79 -12.25 32.05 14.51
N TYR A 80 -11.46 32.11 15.58
CA TYR A 80 -11.90 31.90 16.97
C TYR A 80 -12.25 33.19 17.73
N LEU A 81 -12.31 34.33 17.05
CA LEU A 81 -12.80 35.62 17.58
C LEU A 81 -12.11 36.06 18.88
N GLY A 82 -10.82 35.78 19.05
CA GLY A 82 -10.02 36.13 20.24
C GLY A 82 -10.17 35.15 21.41
N GLY A 83 -10.89 34.05 21.23
CA GLY A 83 -11.00 32.99 22.25
C GLY A 83 -9.67 32.24 22.46
N THR A 84 -9.44 31.74 23.67
CA THR A 84 -8.30 30.86 23.95
C THR A 84 -8.50 29.49 23.28
N VAL A 85 -7.60 29.13 22.36
CA VAL A 85 -7.63 27.86 21.65
C VAL A 85 -6.98 26.77 22.50
N GLN A 86 -7.69 25.66 22.73
CA GLN A 86 -7.29 24.55 23.62
C GLN A 86 -7.47 23.21 22.91
N VAL A 87 -6.87 22.14 23.45
CA VAL A 87 -7.07 20.79 22.90
C VAL A 87 -8.54 20.40 22.94
N VAL A 88 -9.18 20.61 24.09
CA VAL A 88 -10.65 20.50 24.23
C VAL A 88 -11.20 21.93 24.36
N PRO A 89 -12.12 22.39 23.49
CA PRO A 89 -12.81 21.61 22.44
C PRO A 89 -12.20 21.75 21.03
N HIS A 90 -11.19 22.58 20.78
CA HIS A 90 -10.86 23.00 19.41
C HIS A 90 -10.20 21.89 18.60
N ILE A 91 -9.20 21.18 19.16
CA ILE A 91 -8.56 20.02 18.51
C ILE A 91 -9.55 18.87 18.42
N THR A 92 -10.27 18.56 19.52
CA THR A 92 -11.26 17.46 19.49
C THR A 92 -12.40 17.72 18.51
N ASN A 93 -12.84 18.94 18.35
CA ASN A 93 -13.87 19.29 17.34
C ASN A 93 -13.35 19.12 15.91
N GLU A 94 -12.10 19.54 15.62
CA GLU A 94 -11.51 19.32 14.29
C GLU A 94 -11.37 17.81 13.99
N ILE A 95 -10.99 16.99 14.99
CA ILE A 95 -10.94 15.52 14.84
C ILE A 95 -12.34 14.97 14.55
N LYS A 96 -13.38 15.39 15.29
CA LYS A 96 -14.77 14.97 15.04
C LYS A 96 -15.27 15.41 13.66
N ASP A 97 -14.92 16.61 13.20
CA ASP A 97 -15.25 17.06 11.85
C ASP A 97 -14.65 16.13 10.78
N ARG A 98 -13.40 15.67 10.98
CA ARG A 98 -12.76 14.67 10.09
C ARG A 98 -13.45 13.31 10.18
N LEU A 99 -13.79 12.88 11.40
CA LEU A 99 -14.53 11.63 11.63
C LEU A 99 -15.84 11.58 10.81
N TYR A 100 -16.61 12.67 10.85
CA TYR A 100 -17.90 12.73 10.16
C TYR A 100 -17.78 12.98 8.65
N ARG A 101 -16.68 13.57 8.20
CA ARG A 101 -16.51 14.00 6.81
C ARG A 101 -16.49 12.84 5.85
N VAL A 102 -15.79 11.75 6.16
CA VAL A 102 -15.67 10.60 5.28
C VAL A 102 -17.03 9.95 5.01
N GLY A 103 -17.83 9.70 6.04
CA GLY A 103 -19.17 9.14 5.90
C GLY A 103 -20.11 10.03 5.08
N LYS A 104 -20.04 11.36 5.30
CA LYS A 104 -20.87 12.33 4.54
C LYS A 104 -20.45 12.42 3.07
N SER A 105 -19.16 12.29 2.76
CA SER A 105 -18.65 12.40 1.39
C SER A 105 -18.87 11.14 0.55
N THR A 106 -19.03 9.98 1.19
CA THR A 106 -19.18 8.68 0.53
C THR A 106 -20.61 8.13 0.57
N ASP A 107 -21.50 8.75 1.36
CA ASP A 107 -22.88 8.28 1.59
C ASP A 107 -22.92 6.80 1.99
N THR A 108 -22.04 6.41 2.90
CA THR A 108 -21.90 5.03 3.39
C THR A 108 -22.72 4.77 4.63
N ASP A 109 -23.23 3.52 4.76
CA ASP A 109 -23.98 3.08 5.93
C ASP A 109 -23.08 2.98 7.17
N ILE A 110 -21.83 2.54 6.98
CA ILE A 110 -20.89 2.22 8.06
C ILE A 110 -19.52 2.80 7.77
N VAL A 111 -18.99 3.54 8.74
CA VAL A 111 -17.61 4.02 8.74
C VAL A 111 -16.82 3.27 9.79
N ILE A 112 -15.75 2.62 9.41
CA ILE A 112 -14.79 2.01 10.33
C ILE A 112 -13.63 3.00 10.51
N THR A 113 -13.39 3.41 11.75
CA THR A 113 -12.29 4.33 12.08
C THR A 113 -11.26 3.60 12.93
N GLU A 114 -10.07 3.41 12.40
CA GLU A 114 -8.94 2.90 13.16
C GLU A 114 -8.21 4.05 13.85
N ILE A 115 -7.97 3.91 15.15
CA ILE A 115 -7.15 4.83 15.92
C ILE A 115 -5.76 4.22 16.05
N GLY A 116 -4.77 4.85 15.42
CA GLY A 116 -3.38 4.39 15.47
C GLY A 116 -2.74 4.59 16.85
N GLY A 117 -1.65 3.87 17.07
CA GLY A 117 -0.92 3.87 18.32
C GLY A 117 -1.51 2.93 19.39
N THR A 118 -0.84 2.86 20.52
CA THR A 118 -1.23 2.03 21.66
C THR A 118 -2.10 2.84 22.62
N VAL A 119 -3.15 2.22 23.16
CA VAL A 119 -3.98 2.86 24.21
C VAL A 119 -3.10 3.15 25.42
N GLY A 120 -3.10 4.41 25.88
CA GLY A 120 -2.23 4.93 26.94
C GLY A 120 -1.09 5.80 26.44
N ASP A 121 -0.80 5.78 25.13
CA ASP A 121 0.18 6.68 24.54
C ASP A 121 -0.33 8.14 24.54
N ILE A 122 0.55 9.08 24.87
CA ILE A 122 0.21 10.51 24.96
C ILE A 122 -0.30 11.04 23.63
N GLU A 123 0.30 10.60 22.52
CA GLU A 123 0.00 11.04 21.17
C GLU A 123 -1.45 10.71 20.76
N SER A 124 -1.98 9.57 21.22
CA SER A 124 -3.33 9.11 20.87
C SER A 124 -4.44 9.76 21.69
N THR A 125 -4.11 10.40 22.79
CA THR A 125 -5.08 10.95 23.76
C THR A 125 -6.10 11.90 23.14
N PRO A 126 -5.75 12.88 22.28
CA PRO A 126 -6.74 13.77 21.66
C PRO A 126 -7.73 13.03 20.75
N PHE A 127 -7.27 11.98 20.04
CA PHE A 127 -8.14 11.15 19.20
C PHE A 127 -9.11 10.33 20.06
N LEU A 128 -8.61 9.68 21.11
CA LEU A 128 -9.45 8.90 22.04
C LEU A 128 -10.50 9.78 22.72
N GLU A 129 -10.14 11.00 23.16
CA GLU A 129 -11.10 11.95 23.72
C GLU A 129 -12.13 12.38 22.68
N ALA A 130 -11.74 12.63 21.44
CA ALA A 130 -12.65 13.03 20.36
C ALA A 130 -13.66 11.93 20.02
N ILE A 131 -13.22 10.66 19.89
CA ILE A 131 -14.14 9.55 19.61
C ILE A 131 -15.08 9.25 20.80
N ARG A 132 -14.60 9.43 22.04
CA ARG A 132 -15.46 9.35 23.24
C ARG A 132 -16.59 10.39 23.17
N GLN A 133 -16.27 11.64 22.83
CA GLN A 133 -17.27 12.70 22.63
C GLN A 133 -18.20 12.38 21.47
N ALA A 134 -17.66 11.95 20.33
CA ALA A 134 -18.44 11.59 19.15
C ALA A 134 -19.46 10.48 19.44
N SER A 135 -19.10 9.46 20.22
CA SER A 135 -20.03 8.39 20.61
C SER A 135 -21.22 8.91 21.43
N ILE A 136 -21.01 9.94 22.25
CA ILE A 136 -22.10 10.57 23.01
C ILE A 136 -23.00 11.40 22.07
N GLU A 137 -22.39 12.15 21.16
CA GLU A 137 -23.11 13.02 20.20
C GLU A 137 -23.94 12.22 19.19
N LEU A 138 -23.41 11.09 18.70
CA LEU A 138 -24.10 10.20 17.77
C LEU A 138 -25.17 9.32 18.42
N GLY A 139 -25.10 9.14 19.74
CA GLY A 139 -25.84 8.11 20.45
C GLY A 139 -25.08 6.77 20.47
N ARG A 140 -25.06 6.14 21.63
CA ARG A 140 -24.32 4.90 21.86
C ARG A 140 -24.76 3.73 20.97
N GLU A 141 -25.98 3.76 20.49
CA GLU A 141 -26.55 2.78 19.56
C GLU A 141 -26.02 2.91 18.12
N ASN A 142 -25.39 4.04 17.81
CA ASN A 142 -24.82 4.34 16.50
C ASN A 142 -23.28 4.23 16.48
N SER A 143 -22.69 3.75 17.58
CA SER A 143 -21.24 3.57 17.67
C SER A 143 -20.87 2.31 18.43
N VAL A 144 -19.84 1.60 17.95
CA VAL A 144 -19.28 0.40 18.59
C VAL A 144 -17.77 0.58 18.76
N PHE A 145 -17.28 0.35 19.96
CA PHE A 145 -15.86 0.31 20.25
C PHE A 145 -15.36 -1.13 20.23
N ILE A 146 -14.50 -1.43 19.27
CA ILE A 146 -13.80 -2.71 19.15
C ILE A 146 -12.36 -2.49 19.61
N HIS A 147 -11.97 -3.18 20.67
CA HIS A 147 -10.62 -3.09 21.20
C HIS A 147 -9.81 -4.33 20.82
N VAL A 148 -8.76 -4.13 20.02
CA VAL A 148 -7.85 -5.19 19.58
C VAL A 148 -6.73 -5.33 20.62
N CYS A 149 -6.60 -6.51 21.22
CA CYS A 149 -5.65 -6.79 22.27
C CYS A 149 -4.79 -8.00 21.93
N LEU A 150 -3.56 -8.02 22.44
CA LEU A 150 -2.71 -9.20 22.42
C LEU A 150 -3.05 -10.10 23.62
N LEU A 151 -3.26 -11.39 23.35
CA LEU A 151 -3.33 -12.44 24.36
C LEU A 151 -2.10 -13.35 24.19
N PRO A 152 -0.96 -13.04 24.85
CA PRO A 152 0.27 -13.72 24.58
C PRO A 152 0.27 -15.15 25.15
N TYR A 153 0.85 -16.08 24.39
CA TYR A 153 1.23 -17.41 24.86
C TYR A 153 2.67 -17.38 25.35
N ILE A 154 2.89 -17.85 26.56
CA ILE A 154 4.24 -17.93 27.14
C ILE A 154 4.74 -19.37 27.01
N SER A 155 5.67 -19.60 26.11
CA SER A 155 6.21 -20.94 25.80
C SER A 155 6.83 -21.62 27.02
N GLY A 156 7.48 -20.86 27.91
CA GLY A 156 8.13 -21.39 29.12
C GLY A 156 7.13 -21.95 30.15
N SER A 157 5.99 -21.32 30.35
CA SER A 157 4.92 -21.79 31.25
C SER A 157 3.82 -22.56 30.52
N LYS A 158 3.86 -22.59 29.18
CA LYS A 158 2.87 -23.24 28.30
C LYS A 158 1.43 -22.77 28.58
N GLU A 159 1.24 -21.48 28.76
CA GLU A 159 -0.06 -20.91 29.08
C GLU A 159 -0.30 -19.55 28.41
N LEU A 160 -1.61 -19.24 28.16
CA LEU A 160 -2.06 -17.93 27.74
C LEU A 160 -2.12 -16.99 28.95
N LYS A 161 -1.68 -15.75 28.77
CA LYS A 161 -1.63 -14.72 29.83
C LYS A 161 -2.67 -13.62 29.57
N SER A 162 -3.74 -13.59 30.37
CA SER A 162 -4.81 -12.59 30.25
C SER A 162 -4.49 -11.23 30.88
N LYS A 163 -3.43 -11.10 31.68
CA LYS A 163 -3.10 -9.83 32.34
C LYS A 163 -2.78 -8.68 31.40
N PRO A 164 -2.00 -8.84 30.31
CA PRO A 164 -1.75 -7.76 29.36
C PRO A 164 -3.05 -7.22 28.75
N THR A 165 -3.96 -8.10 28.33
CA THR A 165 -5.30 -7.74 27.82
C THR A 165 -6.09 -6.95 28.86
N GLN A 166 -6.17 -7.43 30.11
CA GLN A 166 -6.86 -6.74 31.20
C GLN A 166 -6.31 -5.33 31.46
N HIS A 167 -4.97 -5.17 31.41
CA HIS A 167 -4.32 -3.86 31.58
C HIS A 167 -4.65 -2.92 30.42
N SER A 168 -4.59 -3.38 29.16
CA SER A 168 -4.93 -2.58 27.98
C SER A 168 -6.38 -2.07 28.04
N VAL A 169 -7.32 -2.94 28.39
CA VAL A 169 -8.74 -2.53 28.57
C VAL A 169 -8.89 -1.55 29.73
N LYS A 170 -8.14 -1.74 30.82
CA LYS A 170 -8.21 -0.82 31.97
C LYS A 170 -7.73 0.59 31.62
N GLU A 171 -6.68 0.70 30.80
CA GLU A 171 -6.21 2.00 30.28
C GLU A 171 -7.31 2.67 29.43
N LEU A 172 -7.97 1.92 28.53
CA LEU A 172 -9.07 2.45 27.74
C LEU A 172 -10.25 2.92 28.61
N LEU A 173 -10.60 2.16 29.64
CA LEU A 173 -11.63 2.54 30.63
C LEU A 173 -11.25 3.81 31.41
N SER A 174 -9.97 4.04 31.69
CA SER A 174 -9.52 5.24 32.42
C SER A 174 -9.75 6.51 31.60
N ILE A 175 -9.83 6.43 30.28
CA ILE A 175 -10.16 7.52 29.35
C ILE A 175 -11.68 7.71 29.23
N GLY A 176 -12.48 6.78 29.79
CA GLY A 176 -13.95 6.81 29.74
C GLY A 176 -14.57 6.11 28.54
N ILE A 177 -13.81 5.23 27.88
CA ILE A 177 -14.30 4.38 26.78
C ILE A 177 -14.44 2.96 27.29
N GLN A 178 -15.69 2.45 27.28
CA GLN A 178 -16.00 1.04 27.51
C GLN A 178 -16.00 0.32 26.15
N PRO A 179 -15.10 -0.65 25.90
CA PRO A 179 -15.19 -1.45 24.69
C PRO A 179 -16.45 -2.29 24.69
N ASN A 180 -17.10 -2.38 23.53
CA ASN A 180 -18.23 -3.28 23.31
C ASN A 180 -17.76 -4.69 22.98
N ILE A 181 -16.69 -4.77 22.17
CA ILE A 181 -16.15 -6.02 21.63
C ILE A 181 -14.65 -6.05 21.89
N LEU A 182 -14.14 -7.21 22.28
CA LEU A 182 -12.71 -7.48 22.36
C LEU A 182 -12.31 -8.44 21.26
N VAL A 183 -11.30 -8.06 20.45
CA VAL A 183 -10.67 -8.94 19.48
C VAL A 183 -9.29 -9.32 20.01
N LEU A 184 -9.13 -10.61 20.36
CA LEU A 184 -7.93 -11.12 21.00
C LEU A 184 -7.01 -11.77 19.97
N ARG A 185 -5.88 -11.12 19.69
CA ARG A 185 -4.83 -11.71 18.86
C ARG A 185 -4.03 -12.73 19.66
N SER A 186 -3.97 -13.96 19.17
CA SER A 186 -3.28 -15.07 19.82
C SER A 186 -2.64 -16.02 18.80
N GLU A 187 -1.54 -16.65 19.18
CA GLU A 187 -0.93 -17.74 18.40
C GLU A 187 -1.62 -19.09 18.65
N MET A 188 -2.36 -19.18 19.75
CA MET A 188 -3.01 -20.42 20.21
C MET A 188 -4.50 -20.21 20.36
N GLU A 189 -5.26 -21.30 20.12
CA GLU A 189 -6.71 -21.30 20.37
C GLU A 189 -7.03 -20.91 21.83
N ILE A 190 -8.04 -20.07 21.98
CA ILE A 190 -8.42 -19.49 23.28
C ILE A 190 -9.54 -20.33 23.90
N PRO A 191 -9.30 -21.02 25.02
CA PRO A 191 -10.33 -21.81 25.70
C PRO A 191 -11.49 -20.94 26.16
N GLU A 192 -12.69 -21.53 26.19
CA GLU A 192 -13.92 -20.82 26.54
C GLU A 192 -13.90 -20.22 27.96
N ASP A 193 -13.32 -20.93 28.92
CA ASP A 193 -13.13 -20.44 30.30
C ASP A 193 -12.21 -19.21 30.35
N MET A 194 -11.25 -19.11 29.44
CA MET A 194 -10.40 -17.91 29.29
C MET A 194 -11.19 -16.75 28.69
N LYS A 195 -12.03 -16.98 27.69
CA LYS A 195 -12.93 -15.94 27.13
C LYS A 195 -13.86 -15.40 28.22
N GLN A 196 -14.51 -16.28 28.99
CA GLN A 196 -15.36 -15.92 30.12
C GLN A 196 -14.61 -15.10 31.17
N LYS A 197 -13.41 -15.54 31.57
CA LYS A 197 -12.55 -14.83 32.51
C LYS A 197 -12.20 -13.43 32.02
N ILE A 198 -11.78 -13.28 30.76
CA ILE A 198 -11.42 -11.98 30.17
C ILE A 198 -12.66 -11.10 30.12
N GLY A 199 -13.79 -11.61 29.63
CA GLY A 199 -15.07 -10.90 29.61
C GLY A 199 -15.43 -10.33 30.96
N LEU A 200 -15.37 -11.15 32.01
CA LEU A 200 -15.67 -10.72 33.39
C LEU A 200 -14.75 -9.59 33.86
N PHE A 201 -13.44 -9.70 33.65
CA PHE A 201 -12.47 -8.68 34.11
C PHE A 201 -12.49 -7.40 33.28
N CYS A 202 -12.94 -7.47 32.02
CA CYS A 202 -12.99 -6.34 31.08
C CYS A 202 -14.39 -5.73 30.95
N ASN A 203 -15.36 -6.23 31.71
CA ASN A 203 -16.76 -5.79 31.68
C ASN A 203 -17.37 -5.88 30.27
N VAL A 204 -17.12 -7.02 29.59
CA VAL A 204 -17.60 -7.37 28.25
C VAL A 204 -18.23 -8.75 28.33
N ARG A 205 -19.32 -9.02 27.61
CA ARG A 205 -19.93 -10.34 27.59
C ARG A 205 -19.00 -11.36 26.93
N ALA A 206 -19.01 -12.60 27.38
CA ALA A 206 -18.14 -13.63 26.81
C ALA A 206 -18.33 -13.83 25.30
N GLU A 207 -19.55 -13.69 24.81
CA GLU A 207 -19.92 -13.75 23.38
C GLU A 207 -19.36 -12.59 22.55
N ASP A 208 -19.01 -11.45 23.18
CA ASP A 208 -18.38 -10.30 22.55
C ASP A 208 -16.83 -10.38 22.60
N VAL A 209 -16.27 -11.50 23.08
CA VAL A 209 -14.83 -11.78 23.11
C VAL A 209 -14.47 -12.68 21.94
N ILE A 210 -13.94 -12.09 20.89
CA ILE A 210 -13.63 -12.74 19.61
C ILE A 210 -12.15 -13.11 19.55
N GLN A 211 -11.84 -14.35 19.19
CA GLN A 211 -10.44 -14.72 18.93
C GLN A 211 -10.04 -14.37 17.50
N ASN A 212 -8.78 -13.97 17.34
CA ASN A 212 -8.13 -13.77 16.05
C ASN A 212 -6.77 -14.46 16.08
N LEU A 213 -6.70 -15.65 15.53
CA LEU A 213 -5.48 -16.47 15.49
C LEU A 213 -4.56 -16.00 14.37
N THR A 214 -3.27 -16.34 14.51
CA THR A 214 -2.30 -16.15 13.42
C THR A 214 -2.64 -17.09 12.27
N ALA A 215 -3.05 -16.54 11.14
CA ALA A 215 -3.44 -17.28 9.95
C ALA A 215 -2.22 -17.56 9.04
N PRO A 216 -2.20 -18.67 8.29
CA PRO A 216 -1.17 -18.96 7.29
C PRO A 216 -1.10 -17.90 6.20
N SER A 217 -2.24 -17.37 5.79
CA SER A 217 -2.37 -16.23 4.88
C SER A 217 -3.21 -15.14 5.52
N LEU A 218 -2.76 -13.89 5.37
CA LEU A 218 -3.51 -12.72 5.84
C LEU A 218 -4.94 -12.67 5.24
N TYR A 219 -5.10 -13.18 4.03
CA TYR A 219 -6.38 -13.19 3.32
C TYR A 219 -7.39 -14.21 3.87
N GLU A 220 -6.98 -15.13 4.74
CA GLU A 220 -7.90 -16.04 5.46
C GLU A 220 -8.58 -15.39 6.66
N VAL A 221 -7.99 -14.33 7.22
CA VAL A 221 -8.47 -13.67 8.44
C VAL A 221 -9.95 -13.23 8.35
N PRO A 222 -10.46 -12.66 7.25
CA PRO A 222 -11.87 -12.32 7.14
C PRO A 222 -12.82 -13.52 7.29
N LEU A 223 -12.45 -14.68 6.74
CA LEU A 223 -13.25 -15.90 6.86
C LEU A 223 -13.22 -16.45 8.29
N TRP A 224 -12.09 -16.33 8.97
CA TRP A 224 -11.97 -16.77 10.37
C TRP A 224 -12.75 -15.86 11.31
N LEU A 225 -12.67 -14.53 11.13
CA LEU A 225 -13.46 -13.58 11.92
C LEU A 225 -14.96 -13.71 11.67
N GLU A 226 -15.37 -14.06 10.45
CA GLU A 226 -16.78 -14.39 10.16
C GLU A 226 -17.21 -15.65 10.90
N LYS A 227 -16.40 -16.70 10.89
CA LYS A 227 -16.66 -17.95 11.63
C LYS A 227 -16.74 -17.72 13.15
N GLU A 228 -15.94 -16.82 13.69
CA GLU A 228 -15.97 -16.43 15.11
C GLU A 228 -17.16 -15.51 15.45
N GLY A 229 -17.94 -15.07 14.46
CA GLY A 229 -19.16 -14.29 14.65
C GLY A 229 -18.94 -12.79 14.86
N LEU A 230 -17.76 -12.24 14.53
CA LEU A 230 -17.48 -10.80 14.73
C LEU A 230 -18.52 -9.91 14.06
N ALA A 231 -18.91 -10.21 12.82
CA ALA A 231 -19.90 -9.40 12.12
C ALA A 231 -21.29 -9.50 12.73
N ASP A 232 -21.68 -10.66 13.25
CA ASP A 232 -22.97 -10.86 13.94
C ASP A 232 -23.05 -10.01 15.21
N VAL A 233 -21.97 -10.01 15.99
CA VAL A 233 -21.86 -9.21 17.22
C VAL A 233 -21.91 -7.71 16.91
N VAL A 234 -21.21 -7.26 15.86
CA VAL A 234 -21.26 -5.86 15.40
C VAL A 234 -22.68 -5.47 14.98
N CYS A 235 -23.35 -6.30 14.16
CA CYS A 235 -24.74 -6.05 13.75
C CYS A 235 -25.68 -5.97 14.98
N HIS A 236 -25.47 -6.84 15.96
CA HIS A 236 -26.26 -6.82 17.20
C HIS A 236 -26.11 -5.50 17.97
N HIS A 237 -24.86 -5.04 18.19
CA HIS A 237 -24.59 -3.79 18.90
C HIS A 237 -25.14 -2.56 18.18
N LEU A 238 -25.04 -2.52 16.84
CA LEU A 238 -25.53 -1.42 16.00
C LEU A 238 -27.01 -1.57 15.62
N LYS A 239 -27.70 -2.61 16.09
CA LYS A 239 -29.10 -2.92 15.73
C LYS A 239 -29.32 -3.00 14.22
N LEU A 240 -28.32 -3.47 13.49
CA LEU A 240 -28.41 -3.72 12.06
C LEU A 240 -29.05 -5.08 11.77
N GLU A 241 -29.66 -5.21 10.60
CA GLU A 241 -30.15 -6.50 10.11
C GLU A 241 -28.96 -7.43 9.85
N CYS A 242 -28.93 -8.58 10.51
CA CYS A 242 -27.87 -9.56 10.36
C CYS A 242 -28.12 -10.44 9.11
N ARG A 243 -27.82 -9.89 7.90
CA ARG A 243 -27.96 -10.59 6.63
C ARG A 243 -26.87 -11.64 6.47
N GLN A 244 -27.16 -12.69 5.69
CA GLN A 244 -26.12 -13.68 5.37
C GLN A 244 -25.06 -13.07 4.45
N PRO A 245 -23.76 -13.27 4.72
CA PRO A 245 -22.70 -12.71 3.89
C PRO A 245 -22.52 -13.48 2.58
N ASP A 246 -22.31 -12.78 1.49
CA ASP A 246 -21.80 -13.38 0.25
C ASP A 246 -20.27 -13.32 0.23
N LEU A 247 -19.64 -14.42 0.57
CA LEU A 247 -18.18 -14.58 0.63
C LEU A 247 -17.64 -15.51 -0.47
N LYS A 248 -18.46 -15.84 -1.47
CA LYS A 248 -18.13 -16.82 -2.50
C LYS A 248 -16.85 -16.43 -3.26
N GLU A 249 -16.78 -15.22 -3.76
CA GLU A 249 -15.60 -14.71 -4.49
C GLU A 249 -14.33 -14.76 -3.63
N TRP A 250 -14.45 -14.39 -2.35
CA TRP A 250 -13.33 -14.43 -1.41
C TRP A 250 -12.87 -15.86 -1.11
N GLN A 251 -13.82 -16.79 -0.93
CA GLN A 251 -13.53 -18.23 -0.76
C GLN A 251 -12.87 -18.85 -1.99
N GLU A 252 -13.33 -18.49 -3.19
CA GLU A 252 -12.70 -18.91 -4.45
C GLU A 252 -11.28 -18.37 -4.58
N MET A 253 -11.04 -17.13 -4.19
CA MET A 253 -9.69 -16.54 -4.15
C MET A 253 -8.78 -17.32 -3.19
N ILE A 254 -9.23 -17.60 -1.95
CA ILE A 254 -8.48 -18.43 -0.99
C ILE A 254 -8.22 -19.84 -1.55
N GLY A 255 -9.20 -20.42 -2.25
CA GLY A 255 -9.02 -21.68 -2.96
C GLY A 255 -7.86 -21.64 -3.96
N ARG A 256 -7.72 -20.55 -4.72
CA ARG A 256 -6.57 -20.33 -5.61
C ARG A 256 -5.25 -20.23 -4.85
N VAL A 257 -5.21 -19.50 -3.74
CA VAL A 257 -4.02 -19.38 -2.88
C VAL A 257 -3.52 -20.76 -2.44
N HIS A 258 -4.43 -21.63 -1.98
CA HIS A 258 -4.06 -22.99 -1.54
C HIS A 258 -3.76 -23.96 -2.68
N SER A 259 -4.19 -23.68 -3.89
CA SER A 259 -3.99 -24.56 -5.06
C SER A 259 -2.74 -24.22 -5.88
N CYS A 260 -1.92 -23.26 -5.45
CA CYS A 260 -0.67 -22.92 -6.11
C CYS A 260 0.24 -24.15 -6.19
N ASN A 261 0.54 -24.59 -7.41
CA ASN A 261 1.34 -25.79 -7.69
C ASN A 261 2.63 -25.49 -8.47
N LYS A 262 2.79 -24.27 -8.93
CA LYS A 262 4.00 -23.74 -9.56
C LYS A 262 4.77 -22.89 -8.55
N LYS A 263 6.06 -22.74 -8.76
CA LYS A 263 6.91 -21.80 -8.00
C LYS A 263 7.61 -20.90 -8.99
N VAL A 264 7.70 -19.62 -8.63
CA VAL A 264 8.43 -18.62 -9.42
C VAL A 264 9.20 -17.72 -8.48
N THR A 265 10.48 -17.50 -8.75
CA THR A 265 11.36 -16.65 -7.95
C THR A 265 11.53 -15.30 -8.63
N ILE A 266 11.11 -14.23 -7.96
CA ILE A 266 11.24 -12.85 -8.45
C ILE A 266 12.32 -12.13 -7.65
N GLY A 267 13.38 -11.68 -8.36
CA GLY A 267 14.39 -10.80 -7.78
C GLY A 267 13.86 -9.36 -7.66
N LEU A 268 13.60 -8.90 -6.43
CA LEU A 268 13.25 -7.51 -6.15
C LEU A 268 14.53 -6.75 -5.83
N VAL A 269 14.99 -5.94 -6.81
CA VAL A 269 16.22 -5.15 -6.70
C VAL A 269 15.87 -3.74 -6.25
N GLY A 270 16.08 -3.44 -4.98
CA GLY A 270 15.64 -2.20 -4.36
C GLY A 270 16.65 -1.57 -3.42
N LYS A 271 16.34 -0.34 -2.98
CA LYS A 271 17.14 0.45 -2.02
C LYS A 271 16.76 0.15 -0.56
N TYR A 272 15.54 -0.32 -0.30
CA TYR A 272 14.95 -0.41 1.05
C TYR A 272 14.59 -1.85 1.43
N VAL A 273 15.28 -2.82 0.85
CA VAL A 273 14.97 -4.25 1.00
C VAL A 273 15.23 -4.83 2.41
N GLU A 274 15.93 -4.09 3.29
CA GLU A 274 16.09 -4.48 4.69
C GLU A 274 14.79 -4.37 5.50
N LEU A 275 13.82 -3.57 5.03
CA LEU A 275 12.48 -3.47 5.58
C LEU A 275 11.47 -3.80 4.50
N GLU A 276 10.90 -4.99 4.55
CA GLU A 276 9.94 -5.48 3.54
C GLU A 276 8.73 -4.56 3.39
N ASP A 277 8.27 -3.93 4.48
CA ASP A 277 7.17 -2.97 4.49
C ASP A 277 7.41 -1.74 3.59
N ALA A 278 8.66 -1.43 3.25
CA ALA A 278 8.98 -0.35 2.31
C ALA A 278 8.50 -0.64 0.87
N TYR A 279 8.27 -1.91 0.54
CA TYR A 279 7.77 -2.38 -0.76
C TYR A 279 6.54 -3.28 -0.63
N LEU A 280 5.75 -3.07 0.44
CA LEU A 280 4.61 -3.92 0.78
C LEU A 280 3.63 -4.09 -0.40
N SER A 281 3.20 -3.00 -1.03
CA SER A 281 2.26 -3.08 -2.16
C SER A 281 2.86 -3.78 -3.38
N VAL A 282 4.16 -3.66 -3.62
CA VAL A 282 4.86 -4.41 -4.69
C VAL A 282 4.84 -5.90 -4.38
N ALA A 283 5.21 -6.29 -3.15
CA ALA A 283 5.21 -7.68 -2.71
C ALA A 283 3.80 -8.30 -2.80
N GLU A 284 2.79 -7.58 -2.32
CA GLU A 284 1.39 -8.03 -2.42
C GLU A 284 0.93 -8.13 -3.89
N ALA A 285 1.27 -7.16 -4.74
CA ALA A 285 0.90 -7.21 -6.16
C ALA A 285 1.55 -8.40 -6.90
N LEU A 286 2.79 -8.75 -6.55
CA LEU A 286 3.45 -9.96 -7.06
C LEU A 286 2.71 -11.23 -6.62
N ARG A 287 2.32 -11.32 -5.33
CA ARG A 287 1.53 -12.45 -4.80
C ARG A 287 0.16 -12.55 -5.49
N HIS A 288 -0.52 -11.41 -5.69
CA HIS A 288 -1.81 -11.38 -6.43
C HIS A 288 -1.65 -11.91 -7.85
N GLY A 289 -0.59 -11.50 -8.56
CA GLY A 289 -0.23 -12.06 -9.87
C GLY A 289 0.01 -13.57 -9.81
N GLY A 290 0.64 -14.04 -8.73
CA GLY A 290 0.83 -15.47 -8.45
C GLY A 290 -0.49 -16.22 -8.29
N PHE A 291 -1.43 -15.70 -7.52
CA PHE A 291 -2.74 -16.34 -7.29
C PHE A 291 -3.53 -16.55 -8.59
N GLU A 292 -3.51 -15.57 -9.48
CA GLU A 292 -4.18 -15.72 -10.79
C GLU A 292 -3.47 -16.68 -11.76
N ASN A 293 -2.15 -16.89 -11.59
CA ASN A 293 -1.36 -17.83 -12.37
C ASN A 293 -1.17 -19.21 -11.70
N SER A 294 -1.83 -19.44 -10.56
CA SER A 294 -1.69 -20.66 -9.73
C SER A 294 -0.24 -20.95 -9.33
N ALA A 295 0.52 -19.89 -9.02
CA ALA A 295 1.92 -19.94 -8.65
C ALA A 295 2.18 -19.32 -7.28
N GLU A 296 3.01 -20.00 -6.49
CA GLU A 296 3.64 -19.41 -5.30
C GLU A 296 4.80 -18.52 -5.75
N VAL A 297 4.77 -17.26 -5.33
CA VAL A 297 5.83 -16.29 -5.66
C VAL A 297 6.79 -16.19 -4.48
N ASP A 298 8.03 -16.60 -4.73
CA ASP A 298 9.15 -16.40 -3.81
C ASP A 298 9.86 -15.09 -4.18
N ILE A 299 9.95 -14.15 -3.24
CA ILE A 299 10.59 -12.85 -3.45
C ILE A 299 12.01 -12.90 -2.90
N LYS A 300 12.99 -12.83 -3.80
CA LYS A 300 14.40 -12.68 -3.46
C LYS A 300 14.73 -11.20 -3.30
N TRP A 301 14.86 -10.74 -2.07
CA TRP A 301 15.18 -9.35 -1.72
C TRP A 301 16.64 -9.06 -1.97
N ILE A 302 16.95 -8.14 -2.88
CA ILE A 302 18.30 -7.85 -3.34
C ILE A 302 18.61 -6.37 -3.14
N GLN A 303 19.60 -6.09 -2.27
CA GLN A 303 20.07 -4.74 -2.02
C GLN A 303 20.84 -4.23 -3.25
N SER A 304 20.33 -3.18 -3.88
CA SER A 304 20.90 -2.65 -5.12
C SER A 304 22.35 -2.13 -4.96
N GLU A 305 22.73 -1.64 -3.79
CA GLU A 305 24.08 -1.18 -3.50
C GLU A 305 25.14 -2.30 -3.58
N ASN A 306 24.75 -3.56 -3.43
CA ASN A 306 25.64 -4.70 -3.48
C ASN A 306 25.87 -5.23 -4.92
N LEU A 307 25.13 -4.69 -5.88
CA LEU A 307 25.21 -5.12 -7.29
C LEU A 307 26.23 -4.30 -8.07
N ASN A 308 27.04 -5.00 -8.82
CA ASN A 308 28.01 -4.47 -9.80
C ASN A 308 28.28 -5.55 -10.85
N GLU A 309 29.07 -5.23 -11.87
CA GLU A 309 29.42 -6.15 -12.97
C GLU A 309 29.94 -7.53 -12.51
N ASN A 310 30.60 -7.62 -11.35
CA ASN A 310 31.18 -8.85 -10.85
C ASN A 310 30.21 -9.68 -9.98
N THR A 311 29.20 -9.03 -9.38
CA THR A 311 28.29 -9.68 -8.42
C THR A 311 26.90 -9.92 -8.98
N VAL A 312 26.50 -9.23 -10.04
CA VAL A 312 25.14 -9.25 -10.59
C VAL A 312 24.70 -10.66 -11.00
N ALA A 313 25.57 -11.42 -11.67
CA ALA A 313 25.24 -12.78 -12.12
C ALA A 313 25.00 -13.74 -10.94
N GLU A 314 25.82 -13.67 -9.90
CA GLU A 314 25.64 -14.51 -8.70
C GLU A 314 24.40 -14.10 -7.91
N MET A 315 24.19 -12.79 -7.72
CA MET A 315 23.08 -12.28 -6.92
C MET A 315 21.72 -12.48 -7.60
N LEU A 316 21.66 -12.45 -8.93
CA LEU A 316 20.44 -12.70 -9.70
C LEU A 316 20.25 -14.18 -10.10
N HIS A 317 21.21 -15.03 -9.76
CA HIS A 317 21.10 -16.45 -10.07
C HIS A 317 19.84 -17.07 -9.47
N GLY A 318 19.09 -17.81 -10.30
CA GLY A 318 17.86 -18.49 -9.93
C GLY A 318 16.63 -17.59 -9.92
N CYS A 319 16.73 -16.31 -10.29
CA CYS A 319 15.55 -15.46 -10.51
C CYS A 319 14.91 -15.78 -11.86
N ASP A 320 13.59 -15.97 -11.86
CA ASP A 320 12.78 -16.19 -13.06
C ASP A 320 12.23 -14.88 -13.64
N GLY A 321 12.25 -13.81 -12.86
CA GLY A 321 11.91 -12.44 -13.25
C GLY A 321 12.59 -11.45 -12.32
N ILE A 322 12.80 -10.22 -12.80
CA ILE A 322 13.45 -9.15 -12.04
C ILE A 322 12.50 -7.95 -12.00
N ILE A 323 12.27 -7.42 -10.80
CA ILE A 323 11.52 -6.18 -10.59
C ILE A 323 12.41 -5.13 -9.93
N VAL A 324 12.40 -3.90 -10.49
CA VAL A 324 13.08 -2.74 -9.92
C VAL A 324 12.00 -1.74 -9.51
N PRO A 325 11.73 -1.59 -8.21
CA PRO A 325 10.66 -0.72 -7.71
C PRO A 325 11.05 0.75 -7.67
N GLY A 326 10.11 1.60 -7.23
CA GLY A 326 10.31 3.02 -7.00
C GLY A 326 11.30 3.33 -5.86
N GLY A 327 11.79 4.55 -5.85
CA GLY A 327 12.68 5.07 -4.82
C GLY A 327 13.13 6.49 -5.14
N PHE A 328 13.89 7.12 -4.23
CA PHE A 328 14.44 8.47 -4.38
C PHE A 328 15.92 8.50 -4.03
N GLY A 329 16.64 9.49 -4.61
CA GLY A 329 18.07 9.72 -4.37
C GLY A 329 18.98 8.77 -5.12
N ASP A 330 20.27 9.01 -5.02
CA ASP A 330 21.35 8.41 -5.83
C ASP A 330 21.85 7.06 -5.32
N ARG A 331 21.54 6.69 -4.08
CA ARG A 331 21.99 5.45 -3.44
C ARG A 331 21.55 4.21 -4.24
N GLY A 332 22.48 3.34 -4.62
CA GLY A 332 22.21 2.04 -5.25
C GLY A 332 21.70 2.08 -6.69
N ILE A 333 21.70 3.25 -7.39
CA ILE A 333 21.21 3.36 -8.76
C ILE A 333 22.07 2.59 -9.77
N GLU A 334 23.39 2.59 -9.61
CA GLU A 334 24.26 1.86 -10.54
C GLU A 334 24.02 0.34 -10.47
N GLY A 335 23.76 -0.19 -9.27
CA GLY A 335 23.35 -1.59 -9.12
C GLY A 335 22.01 -1.91 -9.73
N MET A 336 21.04 -0.98 -9.70
CA MET A 336 19.78 -1.13 -10.42
C MET A 336 20.01 -1.16 -11.94
N ILE A 337 20.86 -0.28 -12.46
CA ILE A 337 21.23 -0.24 -13.89
C ILE A 337 21.90 -1.55 -14.32
N GLU A 338 22.82 -2.09 -13.51
CA GLU A 338 23.48 -3.38 -13.80
C GLU A 338 22.48 -4.55 -13.76
N ALA A 339 21.52 -4.56 -12.83
CA ALA A 339 20.47 -5.58 -12.79
C ALA A 339 19.57 -5.52 -14.04
N ILE A 340 19.20 -4.32 -14.49
CA ILE A 340 18.38 -4.10 -15.69
C ILE A 340 19.14 -4.53 -16.95
N LYS A 341 20.42 -4.17 -17.06
CA LYS A 341 21.31 -4.60 -18.14
C LYS A 341 21.40 -6.12 -18.20
N TYR A 342 21.66 -6.75 -17.06
CA TYR A 342 21.72 -8.21 -16.96
C TYR A 342 20.41 -8.86 -17.40
N ALA A 343 19.26 -8.36 -16.93
CA ALA A 343 17.95 -8.85 -17.35
C ALA A 343 17.71 -8.69 -18.86
N ARG A 344 18.05 -7.53 -19.44
CA ARG A 344 17.90 -7.25 -20.87
C ARG A 344 18.77 -8.19 -21.73
N GLU A 345 20.03 -8.37 -21.38
CA GLU A 345 20.99 -9.18 -22.14
C GLU A 345 20.68 -10.68 -22.05
N HIS A 346 20.21 -11.16 -20.89
CA HIS A 346 19.90 -12.56 -20.64
C HIS A 346 18.41 -12.90 -20.87
N LYS A 347 17.61 -11.94 -21.37
CA LYS A 347 16.18 -12.15 -21.69
C LYS A 347 15.33 -12.57 -20.49
N ILE A 348 15.74 -12.20 -19.28
CA ILE A 348 14.95 -12.44 -18.07
C ILE A 348 13.83 -11.40 -18.03
N PRO A 349 12.55 -11.78 -17.81
CA PRO A 349 11.46 -10.83 -17.65
C PRO A 349 11.81 -9.72 -16.66
N MET A 350 11.67 -8.45 -17.09
CA MET A 350 12.07 -7.27 -16.32
C MET A 350 10.93 -6.27 -16.19
N PHE A 351 10.63 -5.85 -14.96
CA PHE A 351 9.61 -4.87 -14.65
C PHE A 351 10.21 -3.69 -13.87
N GLY A 352 10.21 -2.50 -14.47
CA GLY A 352 10.65 -1.26 -13.83
C GLY A 352 9.47 -0.38 -13.41
N ILE A 353 9.40 0.01 -12.13
CA ILE A 353 8.34 0.88 -11.60
C ILE A 353 8.94 2.20 -11.17
N CYS A 354 8.40 3.32 -11.64
CA CYS A 354 8.80 4.69 -11.29
C CYS A 354 10.31 4.89 -11.50
N LEU A 355 11.13 4.90 -10.44
CA LEU A 355 12.58 4.92 -10.54
C LEU A 355 13.12 3.75 -11.40
N GLY A 356 12.53 2.57 -11.28
CA GLY A 356 12.92 1.41 -12.09
C GLY A 356 12.72 1.63 -13.60
N MET A 357 11.65 2.30 -14.01
CA MET A 357 11.49 2.74 -15.40
C MET A 357 12.58 3.76 -15.78
N GLN A 358 12.83 4.76 -14.93
CA GLN A 358 13.84 5.78 -15.19
C GLN A 358 15.23 5.16 -15.37
N MET A 359 15.59 4.20 -14.51
CA MET A 359 16.87 3.47 -14.64
C MET A 359 16.89 2.56 -15.88
N SER A 360 15.75 2.07 -16.34
CA SER A 360 15.67 1.33 -17.61
C SER A 360 15.95 2.22 -18.82
N VAL A 361 15.49 3.46 -18.78
CA VAL A 361 15.80 4.47 -19.82
C VAL A 361 17.29 4.85 -19.78
N VAL A 362 17.86 5.04 -18.59
CA VAL A 362 19.30 5.34 -18.40
C VAL A 362 20.16 4.17 -18.89
N GLU A 363 19.82 2.93 -18.52
CA GLU A 363 20.50 1.73 -19.00
C GLU A 363 20.51 1.65 -20.52
N PHE A 364 19.32 1.78 -21.12
CA PHE A 364 19.18 1.72 -22.58
C PHE A 364 19.95 2.85 -23.29
N ALA A 365 19.92 4.06 -22.74
CA ALA A 365 20.69 5.20 -23.26
C ALA A 365 22.18 4.93 -23.23
N ARG A 366 22.72 4.41 -22.13
CA ARG A 366 24.15 4.11 -21.97
C ARG A 366 24.60 2.96 -22.87
N HIS A 367 23.93 1.83 -22.80
CA HIS A 367 24.45 0.57 -23.35
C HIS A 367 23.90 0.22 -24.73
N VAL A 368 22.76 0.78 -25.15
CA VAL A 368 22.17 0.53 -26.47
C VAL A 368 22.31 1.75 -27.38
N ALA A 369 22.00 2.95 -26.86
CA ALA A 369 22.09 4.17 -27.66
C ALA A 369 23.51 4.79 -27.70
N GLY A 370 24.44 4.37 -26.83
CA GLY A 370 25.82 4.81 -26.80
C GLY A 370 26.02 6.20 -26.19
N LEU A 371 25.10 6.66 -25.35
CA LEU A 371 25.19 7.92 -24.61
C LEU A 371 25.97 7.70 -23.30
N GLU A 372 27.28 7.62 -23.41
CA GLU A 372 28.13 7.39 -22.23
C GLU A 372 27.95 8.49 -21.20
N GLY A 373 27.66 8.10 -19.93
CA GLY A 373 27.37 9.02 -18.83
C GLY A 373 25.93 9.52 -18.78
N ALA A 374 25.00 9.01 -19.62
CA ALA A 374 23.59 9.33 -19.50
C ALA A 374 23.07 9.02 -18.09
N ASN A 375 22.24 9.90 -17.52
CA ASN A 375 21.71 9.75 -16.16
C ASN A 375 20.44 10.57 -15.96
N SER A 376 19.91 10.55 -14.72
CA SER A 376 18.89 11.47 -14.26
C SER A 376 19.52 12.74 -13.69
N SER A 377 18.91 13.91 -13.96
CA SER A 377 19.31 15.18 -13.33
C SER A 377 19.04 15.20 -11.81
N GLU A 378 18.30 14.22 -11.28
CA GLU A 378 18.13 14.03 -9.83
C GLU A 378 19.46 13.79 -9.11
N PHE A 379 20.41 13.11 -9.77
CA PHE A 379 21.64 12.61 -9.15
C PHE A 379 22.85 13.52 -9.40
N GLY A 380 22.64 14.66 -10.02
CA GLY A 380 23.67 15.65 -10.32
C GLY A 380 23.84 15.96 -11.81
N ASP A 381 24.86 16.71 -12.13
CA ASP A 381 25.16 17.10 -13.52
C ASP A 381 25.55 15.88 -14.38
N THR A 382 24.93 15.78 -15.54
CA THR A 382 25.18 14.71 -16.51
C THR A 382 25.23 15.28 -17.93
N PRO A 383 26.11 14.74 -18.81
CA PRO A 383 26.17 15.18 -20.20
C PRO A 383 24.87 14.86 -20.98
N TYR A 384 24.12 13.86 -20.55
CA TYR A 384 22.89 13.40 -21.20
C TYR A 384 21.81 13.15 -20.15
N PRO A 385 21.06 14.20 -19.73
CA PRO A 385 19.97 14.07 -18.76
C PRO A 385 18.74 13.44 -19.43
N VAL A 386 18.78 12.10 -19.65
CA VAL A 386 17.68 11.37 -20.30
C VAL A 386 16.45 11.27 -19.40
N ILE A 387 16.63 11.51 -18.12
CA ILE A 387 15.56 11.73 -17.11
C ILE A 387 15.81 13.12 -16.54
N ASP A 388 14.77 13.96 -16.53
CA ASP A 388 14.88 15.33 -16.06
C ASP A 388 13.68 15.74 -15.19
N ILE A 389 13.85 16.84 -14.44
CA ILE A 389 12.80 17.36 -13.58
C ILE A 389 11.65 17.93 -14.42
N MET A 390 10.41 17.60 -14.04
CA MET A 390 9.22 18.19 -14.67
C MET A 390 9.24 19.72 -14.57
N ASP A 391 8.84 20.42 -15.64
CA ASP A 391 8.79 21.90 -15.65
C ASP A 391 7.96 22.46 -14.50
N SER A 392 6.87 21.81 -14.13
CA SER A 392 6.01 22.17 -13.00
C SER A 392 6.65 21.98 -11.62
N GLN A 393 7.81 21.33 -11.54
CA GLN A 393 8.49 20.98 -10.30
C GLN A 393 9.76 21.80 -10.04
N LYS A 394 10.22 22.60 -11.02
CA LYS A 394 11.51 23.32 -10.97
C LYS A 394 11.62 24.37 -9.84
N ASP A 395 10.51 25.02 -9.48
CA ASP A 395 10.48 26.13 -8.51
C ASP A 395 9.89 25.73 -7.14
N ILE A 396 9.73 24.41 -6.87
CA ILE A 396 9.11 23.94 -5.63
C ILE A 396 10.13 23.89 -4.50
N THR A 397 9.91 24.68 -3.45
CA THR A 397 10.70 24.70 -2.21
C THR A 397 10.16 23.77 -1.12
N GLU A 398 8.83 23.65 -0.99
CA GLU A 398 8.18 22.73 -0.07
C GLU A 398 8.00 21.37 -0.74
N LYS A 399 8.61 20.32 -0.19
CA LYS A 399 8.66 19.01 -0.85
C LYS A 399 7.48 18.09 -0.55
N GLY A 400 6.80 18.25 0.60
CA GLY A 400 5.66 17.41 0.97
C GLY A 400 4.42 17.71 0.14
N GLY A 401 3.75 16.68 -0.40
CA GLY A 401 2.49 16.80 -1.11
C GLY A 401 2.52 17.58 -2.44
N THR A 402 3.70 17.79 -3.02
CA THR A 402 3.87 18.65 -4.22
C THR A 402 4.35 17.92 -5.46
N MET A 403 4.56 16.59 -5.39
CA MET A 403 4.88 15.75 -6.55
C MET A 403 3.68 15.63 -7.49
N ARG A 404 3.86 15.01 -8.64
CA ARG A 404 2.75 14.51 -9.45
C ARG A 404 2.15 13.31 -8.72
N LEU A 405 1.01 13.53 -8.07
CA LEU A 405 0.37 12.59 -7.13
C LEU A 405 -1.04 12.22 -7.59
N GLY A 406 -1.39 10.94 -7.45
CA GLY A 406 -2.74 10.44 -7.69
C GLY A 406 -2.96 9.90 -9.10
N LEU A 407 -4.22 9.83 -9.49
CA LEU A 407 -4.69 9.13 -10.69
C LEU A 407 -4.60 10.00 -11.94
N TYR A 408 -3.77 9.58 -12.90
CA TYR A 408 -3.63 10.25 -14.20
C TYR A 408 -3.92 9.31 -15.37
N PRO A 409 -4.46 9.85 -16.48
CA PRO A 409 -4.71 9.08 -17.68
C PRO A 409 -3.42 8.83 -18.47
N CYS A 410 -3.31 7.62 -19.06
CA CYS A 410 -2.25 7.24 -19.98
C CYS A 410 -2.88 6.60 -21.23
N LYS A 411 -2.47 7.07 -22.41
CA LYS A 411 -2.85 6.54 -23.72
C LYS A 411 -1.82 5.51 -24.16
N LEU A 412 -2.26 4.28 -24.36
CA LEU A 412 -1.41 3.17 -24.81
C LEU A 412 -1.24 3.18 -26.33
N ALA A 413 -0.05 2.86 -26.79
CA ALA A 413 0.23 2.66 -28.22
C ALA A 413 -0.43 1.35 -28.71
N ASP A 414 -1.11 1.40 -29.87
CA ASP A 414 -1.95 0.29 -30.38
C ASP A 414 -1.23 -1.05 -30.49
N ASN A 415 0.06 -1.04 -30.84
CA ASN A 415 0.85 -2.27 -31.06
C ASN A 415 1.75 -2.60 -29.86
N SER A 416 1.51 -2.00 -28.70
CA SER A 416 2.29 -2.25 -27.51
C SER A 416 1.84 -3.53 -26.79
N ARG A 417 2.78 -4.16 -26.07
CA ARG A 417 2.48 -5.25 -25.13
C ARG A 417 1.47 -4.77 -24.07
N CYS A 418 1.65 -3.56 -23.57
CA CYS A 418 0.77 -3.00 -22.55
C CYS A 418 -0.67 -2.84 -23.05
N ALA A 419 -0.88 -2.45 -24.32
CA ALA A 419 -2.24 -2.39 -24.88
C ALA A 419 -2.93 -3.75 -24.90
N GLU A 420 -2.20 -4.83 -25.24
CA GLU A 420 -2.74 -6.19 -25.18
C GLU A 420 -3.03 -6.64 -23.74
N ILE A 421 -2.12 -6.35 -22.79
CA ILE A 421 -2.25 -6.75 -21.38
C ILE A 421 -3.46 -6.07 -20.73
N TYR A 422 -3.60 -4.77 -20.90
CA TYR A 422 -4.71 -4.02 -20.30
C TYR A 422 -6.04 -4.25 -21.02
N SER A 423 -6.02 -4.46 -22.33
CA SER A 423 -7.21 -4.58 -23.17
C SER A 423 -8.25 -3.49 -22.87
N ALA A 424 -7.77 -2.28 -22.61
CA ALA A 424 -8.59 -1.16 -22.16
C ALA A 424 -9.38 -0.51 -23.31
N PRO A 425 -10.62 -0.07 -23.09
CA PRO A 425 -11.39 0.67 -24.09
C PRO A 425 -10.60 1.89 -24.60
N GLN A 426 -10.53 2.04 -25.93
CA GLN A 426 -9.81 3.13 -26.60
C GLN A 426 -8.32 3.24 -26.21
N ASN A 427 -7.74 2.18 -25.66
CA ASN A 427 -6.37 2.15 -25.14
C ASN A 427 -6.09 3.27 -24.11
N LEU A 428 -7.08 3.66 -23.31
CA LEU A 428 -6.95 4.67 -22.27
C LEU A 428 -7.04 4.01 -20.89
N ILE A 429 -5.96 4.11 -20.13
CA ILE A 429 -5.87 3.63 -18.74
C ILE A 429 -5.72 4.81 -17.79
N ARG A 430 -5.89 4.55 -16.50
CA ARG A 430 -5.66 5.53 -15.44
C ARG A 430 -4.89 4.87 -14.32
N GLU A 431 -3.73 5.45 -13.97
CA GLU A 431 -2.83 4.89 -12.97
C GLU A 431 -2.36 5.95 -11.97
N ARG A 432 -1.95 5.50 -10.76
CA ARG A 432 -1.50 6.38 -9.68
C ARG A 432 -0.04 6.73 -9.83
N HIS A 433 0.31 7.98 -9.63
CA HIS A 433 1.66 8.53 -9.77
C HIS A 433 2.18 9.06 -8.42
N ARG A 434 3.52 9.03 -8.29
CA ARG A 434 4.26 9.64 -7.19
C ARG A 434 5.69 9.93 -7.63
N HIS A 435 5.90 11.01 -8.40
CA HIS A 435 7.24 11.36 -8.93
C HIS A 435 7.40 12.85 -9.25
N ARG A 436 8.65 13.32 -9.38
CA ARG A 436 9.06 14.68 -9.81
C ARG A 436 9.83 14.67 -11.10
N TRP A 437 10.63 13.62 -11.33
CA TRP A 437 11.44 13.43 -12.52
C TRP A 437 10.71 12.54 -13.51
N GLU A 438 11.00 12.75 -14.78
CA GLU A 438 10.36 12.04 -15.87
C GLU A 438 11.30 11.89 -17.08
N PHE A 439 10.88 11.12 -18.07
CA PHE A 439 11.58 10.96 -19.34
C PHE A 439 11.77 12.31 -20.04
N ASN A 440 13.02 12.64 -20.40
CA ASN A 440 13.33 13.88 -21.12
C ASN A 440 13.01 13.75 -22.61
N ASN A 441 12.04 14.53 -23.07
CA ASN A 441 11.53 14.51 -24.44
C ASN A 441 12.56 14.81 -25.53
N GLU A 442 13.68 15.46 -25.20
CA GLU A 442 14.77 15.73 -26.16
C GLU A 442 15.39 14.44 -26.68
N TYR A 443 15.32 13.36 -25.91
CA TYR A 443 15.90 12.07 -26.26
C TYR A 443 14.90 11.08 -26.89
N ARG A 444 13.60 11.42 -27.02
CA ARG A 444 12.57 10.50 -27.55
C ARG A 444 12.99 9.87 -28.86
N LYS A 445 13.20 10.71 -29.87
CA LYS A 445 13.49 10.23 -31.22
C LYS A 445 14.75 9.37 -31.27
N LEU A 446 15.80 9.77 -30.56
CA LEU A 446 17.06 9.03 -30.53
C LEU A 446 16.89 7.65 -29.94
N LEU A 447 16.16 7.53 -28.81
CA LEU A 447 15.95 6.24 -28.15
C LEU A 447 14.96 5.33 -28.92
N GLU A 448 13.92 5.91 -29.54
CA GLU A 448 13.03 5.18 -30.45
C GLU A 448 13.75 4.65 -31.68
N ASP A 449 14.60 5.45 -32.31
CA ASP A 449 15.43 5.05 -33.46
C ASP A 449 16.41 3.89 -33.10
N LYS A 450 16.72 3.71 -31.80
CA LYS A 450 17.52 2.61 -31.26
C LYS A 450 16.70 1.40 -30.81
N GLY A 451 15.38 1.49 -30.87
CA GLY A 451 14.46 0.37 -30.62
C GLY A 451 13.75 0.39 -29.26
N LEU A 452 13.86 1.45 -28.47
CA LEU A 452 13.00 1.63 -27.29
C LEU A 452 11.60 2.03 -27.75
N MET A 453 10.57 1.32 -27.31
CA MET A 453 9.18 1.64 -27.64
C MET A 453 8.55 2.49 -26.54
N LEU A 454 8.00 3.65 -26.90
CA LEU A 454 7.20 4.48 -26.00
C LEU A 454 5.75 3.95 -26.03
N ALA A 455 5.47 3.01 -25.14
CA ALA A 455 4.24 2.23 -25.15
C ALA A 455 3.05 2.95 -24.49
N GLY A 456 3.29 4.00 -23.74
CA GLY A 456 2.26 4.81 -23.10
C GLY A 456 2.67 6.27 -22.95
N LEU A 457 1.75 7.17 -23.27
CA LEU A 457 1.94 8.62 -23.18
C LEU A 457 0.78 9.27 -22.42
N SER A 458 1.02 10.44 -21.82
CA SER A 458 -0.08 11.31 -21.38
C SER A 458 -0.98 11.69 -22.57
N PRO A 459 -2.28 11.99 -22.38
CA PRO A 459 -3.19 12.30 -23.49
C PRO A 459 -2.77 13.50 -24.36
N ASP A 460 -1.98 14.43 -23.82
CA ASP A 460 -1.37 15.55 -24.52
C ASP A 460 0.00 15.22 -25.14
N GLU A 461 0.41 13.95 -25.04
CA GLU A 461 1.66 13.38 -25.57
C GLU A 461 2.94 14.00 -25.00
N LYS A 462 2.86 14.77 -23.91
CA LYS A 462 4.02 15.44 -23.33
C LYS A 462 4.84 14.55 -22.41
N LEU A 463 4.20 13.60 -21.72
CA LEU A 463 4.84 12.74 -20.74
C LEU A 463 4.91 11.30 -21.24
N VAL A 464 6.06 10.67 -21.08
CA VAL A 464 6.26 9.24 -21.36
C VAL A 464 5.95 8.46 -20.09
N GLU A 465 4.88 7.67 -20.14
CA GLU A 465 4.37 6.92 -18.99
C GLU A 465 4.81 5.46 -18.98
N ILE A 466 5.07 4.89 -20.17
CA ILE A 466 5.47 3.48 -20.34
C ILE A 466 6.54 3.38 -21.42
N VAL A 467 7.59 2.63 -21.11
CA VAL A 467 8.59 2.17 -22.08
C VAL A 467 8.61 0.66 -22.12
N GLU A 468 8.81 0.07 -23.31
CA GLU A 468 8.96 -1.38 -23.45
C GLU A 468 9.95 -1.74 -24.56
N LEU A 469 10.47 -2.95 -24.53
CA LEU A 469 11.17 -3.53 -25.67
C LEU A 469 10.20 -4.39 -26.48
N PRO A 470 10.27 -4.33 -27.85
CA PRO A 470 9.41 -5.13 -28.70
C PRO A 470 9.53 -6.64 -28.42
N LYS A 471 8.44 -7.39 -28.57
CA LYS A 471 8.37 -8.83 -28.27
C LYS A 471 9.41 -9.69 -28.98
N ASN A 472 9.80 -9.29 -30.20
CA ASN A 472 10.85 -9.95 -30.96
C ASN A 472 12.26 -9.63 -30.48
N VAL A 473 12.41 -8.64 -29.61
CA VAL A 473 13.69 -8.23 -29.01
C VAL A 473 13.84 -8.82 -27.61
N HIS A 474 12.77 -8.74 -26.81
CA HIS A 474 12.79 -9.23 -25.43
C HIS A 474 11.44 -9.89 -25.04
N PRO A 475 11.46 -11.06 -24.37
CA PRO A 475 10.23 -11.77 -24.00
C PRO A 475 9.29 -10.94 -23.13
N TRP A 476 9.81 -10.18 -22.15
CA TRP A 476 9.03 -9.27 -21.33
C TRP A 476 9.94 -8.19 -20.68
N PHE A 477 9.87 -6.97 -21.18
CA PHE A 477 10.63 -5.83 -20.64
C PHE A 477 9.72 -4.61 -20.69
N VAL A 478 9.25 -4.18 -19.52
CA VAL A 478 8.32 -3.06 -19.35
C VAL A 478 8.79 -2.16 -18.22
N GLY A 479 8.82 -0.86 -18.47
CA GLY A 479 9.02 0.17 -17.47
C GLY A 479 7.82 1.11 -17.41
N VAL A 480 7.30 1.42 -16.23
CA VAL A 480 6.17 2.32 -16.03
C VAL A 480 6.51 3.45 -15.04
N GLN A 481 6.10 4.69 -15.35
CA GLN A 481 6.36 5.83 -14.48
C GLN A 481 5.41 5.88 -13.28
N PHE A 482 4.23 5.32 -13.43
CA PHE A 482 3.22 5.20 -12.39
C PHE A 482 3.47 3.99 -11.47
N HIS A 483 2.64 3.84 -10.45
CA HIS A 483 2.69 2.81 -9.41
C HIS A 483 1.51 1.85 -9.53
N PRO A 484 1.59 0.80 -10.38
CA PRO A 484 0.49 -0.14 -10.59
C PRO A 484 0.21 -1.02 -9.35
N GLU A 485 1.21 -1.17 -8.46
CA GLU A 485 1.08 -1.93 -7.22
C GLU A 485 -0.04 -1.41 -6.32
N PHE A 486 -0.30 -0.10 -6.31
CA PHE A 486 -1.34 0.51 -5.47
C PHE A 486 -2.77 0.12 -5.89
N LYS A 487 -2.95 -0.37 -7.11
CA LYS A 487 -4.27 -0.77 -7.63
C LYS A 487 -4.49 -2.27 -7.69
N SER A 488 -3.49 -3.06 -7.31
CA SER A 488 -3.63 -4.52 -7.27
C SER A 488 -4.49 -4.98 -6.10
N ARG A 489 -5.35 -5.98 -6.34
CA ARG A 489 -6.25 -6.57 -5.34
C ARG A 489 -6.06 -8.10 -5.31
N PRO A 490 -6.29 -8.78 -4.18
CA PRO A 490 -6.11 -10.23 -4.08
C PRO A 490 -7.09 -11.01 -4.95
N ASN A 491 -8.30 -10.49 -5.14
CA ASN A 491 -9.33 -11.08 -6.01
C ASN A 491 -9.18 -10.67 -7.48
N ARG A 492 -8.39 -9.62 -7.77
CA ARG A 492 -8.18 -9.05 -9.10
C ARG A 492 -6.79 -8.44 -9.19
N ALA A 493 -5.81 -9.25 -9.55
CA ALA A 493 -4.43 -8.78 -9.73
C ALA A 493 -4.34 -7.68 -10.80
N HIS A 494 -3.46 -6.70 -10.56
CA HIS A 494 -3.20 -5.70 -11.58
C HIS A 494 -2.67 -6.35 -12.87
N PRO A 495 -3.17 -5.97 -14.07
CA PRO A 495 -2.84 -6.66 -15.33
C PRO A 495 -1.35 -6.82 -15.60
N LEU A 496 -0.53 -5.79 -15.31
CA LEU A 496 0.91 -5.85 -15.52
C LEU A 496 1.59 -6.87 -14.58
N PHE A 497 1.21 -6.94 -13.33
CA PHE A 497 1.75 -7.93 -12.40
C PHE A 497 1.34 -9.35 -12.76
N ARG A 498 0.08 -9.55 -13.14
CA ARG A 498 -0.41 -10.85 -13.60
C ARG A 498 0.40 -11.35 -14.81
N ASP A 499 0.59 -10.48 -15.81
CA ASP A 499 1.28 -10.86 -17.04
C ASP A 499 2.80 -10.99 -16.83
N PHE A 500 3.41 -10.16 -15.96
CA PHE A 500 4.80 -10.30 -15.56
C PHE A 500 5.08 -11.66 -14.90
N ILE A 501 4.22 -12.08 -13.96
CA ILE A 501 4.36 -13.39 -13.31
C ILE A 501 4.15 -14.52 -14.32
N ARG A 502 3.19 -14.39 -15.24
CA ARG A 502 3.01 -15.38 -16.34
C ARG A 502 4.30 -15.51 -17.17
N ALA A 503 4.89 -14.40 -17.58
CA ALA A 503 6.13 -14.41 -18.35
C ALA A 503 7.31 -14.99 -17.57
N SER A 504 7.38 -14.72 -16.26
CA SER A 504 8.42 -15.29 -15.38
C SER A 504 8.25 -16.80 -15.22
N ILE A 505 7.03 -17.32 -15.14
CA ILE A 505 6.76 -18.76 -15.15
C ILE A 505 7.20 -19.38 -16.48
N GLU A 506 6.84 -18.76 -17.61
CA GLU A 506 7.27 -19.22 -18.95
C GLU A 506 8.79 -19.25 -19.08
N TYR A 507 9.49 -18.22 -18.56
CA TYR A 507 10.94 -18.20 -18.51
C TYR A 507 11.52 -19.29 -17.61
N SER A 508 10.90 -19.57 -16.47
CA SER A 508 11.30 -20.65 -15.56
C SER A 508 11.17 -22.05 -16.21
N GLU A 509 10.10 -22.26 -17.01
CA GLU A 509 9.80 -23.54 -17.64
C GLU A 509 10.59 -23.78 -18.93
N PHE A 510 10.85 -22.73 -19.73
CA PHE A 510 11.36 -22.83 -21.10
C PHE A 510 12.60 -21.96 -21.37
N GLY A 511 12.99 -21.10 -20.47
CA GLY A 511 14.17 -20.23 -20.62
C GLY A 511 15.48 -21.01 -20.49
N GLU A 512 16.51 -20.53 -21.17
CA GLU A 512 17.88 -21.01 -20.91
C GLU A 512 18.33 -20.42 -19.55
N LYS A 513 18.23 -21.23 -18.49
CA LYS A 513 18.76 -20.85 -17.17
C LYS A 513 20.29 -20.84 -17.24
N ILE A 514 20.89 -19.70 -17.10
CA ILE A 514 22.34 -19.49 -17.02
C ILE A 514 22.82 -19.57 -15.57
#